data_0fa53d791f9a6d25788d1238d889a565
#
_entry.id   0fa53d791f9a6d25788d1238d889a565
#
_cell.length_a   1.000
_cell.length_b   1.000
_cell.length_c   1.000
_cell.angle_alpha   90.00
_cell.angle_beta   90.00
_cell.angle_gamma   90.00
#
_symmetry.space_group_name_H-M   'P 1'
#
loop_
_entity.id
_entity.type
_entity.pdbx_description
1 polymer ?
#
loop_
_entity_poly.entity_id
_entity_poly.type
_entity_poly.pdbx_seq_one_letter_code
_entity_poly.pdbx_strand_id
1 'polypeptide(L)'
;MNKKIFLTVIILISIILIVGSVYFKTKYDEKKEREQKYYNEQKERIELFMKYNVKGYRTIHFTAIEKNPMDGYDISGYINNDKKIAFTAGVRSTEGFQFDGNISSSAKLEVMYKNNPKPVSEIKKEQNKKEDK
;
A
#
# COMPACT_ATOMS: atom_id res chain seq x y z
N MET A 1 -18.04 -52.65 11.30
CA MET A 1 -18.62 -51.30 11.47
C MET A 1 -19.98 -51.29 10.76
N ASN A 2 -21.01 -50.80 11.43
CA ASN A 2 -22.34 -50.67 10.86
C ASN A 2 -22.29 -49.64 9.71
N LYS A 3 -22.85 -50.02 8.52
CA LYS A 3 -22.86 -49.14 7.33
C LYS A 3 -23.54 -47.80 7.59
N LYS A 4 -24.59 -47.77 8.42
CA LYS A 4 -25.28 -46.52 8.81
C LYS A 4 -24.40 -45.57 9.56
N ILE A 5 -23.59 -46.07 10.48
CA ILE A 5 -22.64 -45.29 11.29
C ILE A 5 -21.52 -44.73 10.37
N PHE A 6 -21.03 -45.56 9.45
CA PHE A 6 -20.00 -45.18 8.48
C PHE A 6 -20.47 -44.02 7.58
N LEU A 7 -21.71 -44.13 7.04
CA LEU A 7 -22.30 -43.06 6.25
C LEU A 7 -22.50 -41.77 7.01
N THR A 8 -22.94 -41.86 8.24
CA THR A 8 -23.14 -40.72 9.13
C THR A 8 -21.79 -39.98 9.37
N VAL A 9 -20.73 -40.74 9.63
CA VAL A 9 -19.39 -40.19 9.85
C VAL A 9 -18.89 -39.46 8.60
N ILE A 10 -19.08 -40.04 7.41
CA ILE A 10 -18.68 -39.42 6.13
C ILE A 10 -19.42 -38.09 5.92
N ILE A 11 -20.72 -38.05 6.17
CA ILE A 11 -21.54 -36.85 6.04
C ILE A 11 -21.04 -35.73 6.99
N LEU A 12 -20.75 -36.07 8.24
CA LEU A 12 -20.23 -35.11 9.22
C LEU A 12 -18.88 -34.54 8.81
N ILE A 13 -17.97 -35.38 8.32
CA ILE A 13 -16.65 -34.94 7.82
C ILE A 13 -16.83 -34.01 6.62
N SER A 14 -17.74 -34.34 5.70
CA SER A 14 -18.01 -33.50 4.52
C SER A 14 -18.51 -32.09 4.90
N ILE A 15 -19.41 -32.01 5.90
CA ILE A 15 -19.93 -30.73 6.41
C ILE A 15 -18.81 -29.90 7.01
N ILE A 16 -17.95 -30.50 7.81
CA ILE A 16 -16.81 -29.82 8.45
C ILE A 16 -15.87 -29.24 7.38
N LEU A 17 -15.57 -29.99 6.32
CA LEU A 17 -14.72 -29.56 5.23
C LEU A 17 -15.32 -28.36 4.47
N ILE A 18 -16.62 -28.39 4.20
CA ILE A 18 -17.32 -27.30 3.51
C ILE A 18 -17.29 -26.03 4.35
N VAL A 19 -17.66 -26.10 5.62
CA VAL A 19 -17.66 -24.97 6.55
C VAL A 19 -16.25 -24.40 6.68
N GLY A 20 -15.24 -25.25 6.86
CA GLY A 20 -13.85 -24.86 6.95
C GLY A 20 -13.35 -24.13 5.70
N SER A 21 -13.71 -24.62 4.51
CA SER A 21 -13.34 -24.00 3.24
C SER A 21 -13.89 -22.59 3.11
N VAL A 22 -15.18 -22.40 3.44
CA VAL A 22 -15.84 -21.08 3.38
C VAL A 22 -15.19 -20.13 4.40
N TYR A 23 -14.92 -20.60 5.61
CA TYR A 23 -14.29 -19.81 6.66
C TYR A 23 -12.89 -19.31 6.23
N PHE A 24 -12.04 -20.19 5.70
CA PHE A 24 -10.70 -19.83 5.24
C PHE A 24 -10.74 -18.87 4.06
N LYS A 25 -11.66 -19.07 3.12
CA LYS A 25 -11.82 -18.17 1.98
C LYS A 25 -12.23 -16.77 2.42
N THR A 26 -13.19 -16.67 3.34
CA THR A 26 -13.65 -15.39 3.88
C THR A 26 -12.51 -14.64 4.58
N LYS A 27 -11.73 -15.33 5.42
CA LYS A 27 -10.56 -14.72 6.07
C LYS A 27 -9.50 -14.27 5.09
N TYR A 28 -9.23 -15.07 4.07
CA TYR A 28 -8.27 -14.71 3.03
C TYR A 28 -8.71 -13.46 2.27
N ASP A 29 -9.99 -13.39 1.89
CA ASP A 29 -10.54 -12.23 1.18
C ASP A 29 -10.50 -10.97 2.03
N GLU A 30 -10.83 -11.05 3.32
CA GLU A 30 -10.75 -9.92 4.26
C GLU A 30 -9.32 -9.41 4.41
N LYS A 31 -8.34 -10.33 4.51
CA LYS A 31 -6.93 -9.97 4.61
C LYS A 31 -6.47 -9.25 3.33
N LYS A 32 -6.86 -9.78 2.17
CA LYS A 32 -6.52 -9.19 0.87
C LYS A 32 -7.11 -7.79 0.72
N GLU A 33 -8.36 -7.59 1.14
CA GLU A 33 -9.02 -6.28 1.12
C GLU A 33 -8.31 -5.26 2.02
N ARG A 34 -7.91 -5.67 3.23
CA ARG A 34 -7.18 -4.80 4.15
C ARG A 34 -5.81 -4.40 3.60
N GLU A 35 -5.09 -5.34 3.00
CA GLU A 35 -3.80 -5.05 2.35
C GLU A 35 -3.97 -4.09 1.18
N GLN A 36 -4.99 -4.30 0.34
CA GLN A 36 -5.26 -3.43 -0.80
C GLN A 36 -5.61 -2.02 -0.34
N LYS A 37 -6.44 -1.89 0.67
CA LYS A 37 -6.81 -0.60 1.26
C LYS A 37 -5.58 0.12 1.80
N TYR A 38 -4.72 -0.59 2.53
CA TYR A 38 -3.48 -0.06 3.08
C TYR A 38 -2.57 0.46 1.96
N TYR A 39 -2.34 -0.34 0.92
CA TYR A 39 -1.50 0.08 -0.21
C TYR A 39 -2.08 1.27 -0.97
N ASN A 40 -3.40 1.32 -1.14
CA ASN A 40 -4.06 2.45 -1.78
C ASN A 40 -3.87 3.74 -0.96
N GLU A 41 -3.95 3.65 0.35
CA GLU A 41 -3.68 4.79 1.25
C GLU A 41 -2.24 5.27 1.12
N GLN A 42 -1.28 4.34 1.03
CA GLN A 42 0.13 4.70 0.84
C GLN A 42 0.37 5.34 -0.53
N LYS A 43 -0.25 4.84 -1.58
CA LYS A 43 -0.20 5.44 -2.93
C LYS A 43 -0.73 6.88 -2.92
N GLU A 44 -1.83 7.12 -2.23
CA GLU A 44 -2.40 8.47 -2.08
C GLU A 44 -1.43 9.42 -1.36
N ARG A 45 -0.76 8.93 -0.32
CA ARG A 45 0.24 9.72 0.41
C ARG A 45 1.44 10.05 -0.48
N ILE A 46 1.92 9.09 -1.26
CA ILE A 46 3.02 9.30 -2.22
C ILE A 46 2.61 10.31 -3.30
N GLU A 47 1.41 10.18 -3.82
CA GLU A 47 0.88 11.11 -4.82
C GLU A 47 0.78 12.54 -4.28
N LEU A 48 0.28 12.69 -3.06
CA LEU A 48 0.22 13.99 -2.37
C LEU A 48 1.61 14.60 -2.22
N PHE A 49 2.59 13.79 -1.80
CA PHE A 49 3.97 14.22 -1.66
C PHE A 49 4.54 14.73 -3.00
N MET A 50 4.30 14.00 -4.09
CA MET A 50 4.76 14.39 -5.42
C MET A 50 4.08 15.66 -5.92
N LYS A 51 2.77 15.76 -5.76
CA LYS A 51 2.01 16.95 -6.17
C LYS A 51 2.52 18.21 -5.49
N TYR A 52 2.84 18.11 -4.20
CA TYR A 52 3.26 19.27 -3.43
C TYR A 52 4.72 19.64 -3.65
N ASN A 53 5.61 18.66 -3.78
CA ASN A 53 7.05 18.87 -3.75
C ASN A 53 7.75 18.87 -5.12
N VAL A 54 7.09 18.42 -6.17
CA VAL A 54 7.70 18.27 -7.50
C VAL A 54 7.17 19.32 -8.46
N LYS A 55 8.10 20.10 -9.04
CA LYS A 55 7.76 21.07 -10.10
C LYS A 55 7.41 20.33 -11.38
N GLY A 56 6.28 20.68 -11.99
CA GLY A 56 5.87 20.06 -13.24
C GLY A 56 5.25 18.67 -13.10
N TYR A 57 4.84 18.29 -11.89
CA TYR A 57 4.12 17.04 -11.67
C TYR A 57 2.80 17.03 -12.46
N ARG A 58 2.52 15.93 -13.16
CA ARG A 58 1.26 15.74 -13.90
C ARG A 58 0.58 14.42 -13.54
N THR A 59 1.28 13.31 -13.70
CA THR A 59 0.74 11.96 -13.46
C THR A 59 1.74 11.11 -12.71
N ILE A 60 1.23 10.05 -12.05
CA ILE A 60 2.05 9.08 -11.35
C ILE A 60 1.63 7.67 -11.76
N HIS A 61 2.61 6.79 -11.96
CA HIS A 61 2.41 5.38 -12.25
C HIS A 61 3.18 4.55 -11.24
N PHE A 62 2.48 3.62 -10.59
CA PHE A 62 3.10 2.69 -9.64
C PHE A 62 3.42 1.38 -10.36
N THR A 63 4.63 0.90 -10.21
CA THR A 63 5.11 -0.29 -10.92
C THR A 63 5.26 -1.52 -10.04
N ALA A 64 5.60 -1.34 -8.76
CA ALA A 64 5.83 -2.46 -7.86
C ALA A 64 5.59 -2.08 -6.40
N ILE A 65 5.10 -3.03 -5.62
CA ILE A 65 5.02 -2.96 -4.16
C ILE A 65 5.71 -4.21 -3.65
N GLU A 66 6.80 -4.05 -2.93
CA GLU A 66 7.60 -5.16 -2.44
C GLU A 66 7.84 -5.03 -0.95
N LYS A 67 7.77 -6.16 -0.25
CA LYS A 67 8.14 -6.21 1.16
C LYS A 67 9.65 -6.09 1.30
N ASN A 68 10.11 -5.13 2.13
CA ASN A 68 11.53 -4.99 2.42
C ASN A 68 11.90 -5.97 3.54
N PRO A 69 12.88 -6.88 3.32
CA PRO A 69 13.26 -7.87 4.33
C PRO A 69 13.74 -7.26 5.65
N MET A 70 14.26 -6.04 5.62
CA MET A 70 14.79 -5.38 6.81
C MET A 70 13.71 -4.64 7.59
N ASP A 71 12.78 -3.95 6.91
CA ASP A 71 11.70 -3.22 7.56
C ASP A 71 10.72 -2.68 6.53
N GLY A 72 9.43 -2.93 6.73
CA GLY A 72 8.35 -2.32 5.95
C GLY A 72 8.26 -2.74 4.49
N TYR A 73 7.92 -1.77 3.64
CA TYR A 73 7.64 -1.99 2.21
C TYR A 73 8.32 -0.94 1.35
N ASP A 74 8.58 -1.30 0.10
CA ASP A 74 9.08 -0.39 -0.93
C ASP A 74 8.05 -0.29 -2.05
N ILE A 75 7.65 0.94 -2.37
CA ILE A 75 6.67 1.22 -3.42
C ILE A 75 7.38 2.00 -4.52
N SER A 76 7.47 1.43 -5.70
CA SER A 76 8.21 1.99 -6.82
C SER A 76 7.28 2.49 -7.92
N GLY A 77 7.75 3.46 -8.70
CA GLY A 77 7.01 4.00 -9.82
C GLY A 77 7.77 5.09 -10.55
N TYR A 78 7.04 5.80 -11.39
CA TYR A 78 7.57 6.94 -12.13
C TYR A 78 6.47 7.99 -12.35
N ILE A 79 6.85 9.21 -12.68
CA ILE A 79 5.90 10.31 -12.92
C ILE A 79 5.96 10.81 -14.35
N ASN A 80 4.89 11.49 -14.77
CA ASN A 80 4.77 12.19 -16.08
C ASN A 80 4.98 11.29 -17.29
N ASN A 81 4.58 10.01 -17.19
CA ASN A 81 4.73 9.02 -18.27
C ASN A 81 6.17 8.83 -18.75
N ASP A 82 7.15 9.20 -17.93
CA ASP A 82 8.58 9.05 -18.23
C ASP A 82 9.23 8.13 -17.21
N LYS A 83 9.62 6.93 -17.67
CA LYS A 83 10.24 5.91 -16.81
C LYS A 83 11.59 6.35 -16.23
N LYS A 84 12.19 7.39 -16.78
CA LYS A 84 13.44 7.98 -16.26
C LYS A 84 13.22 8.86 -15.03
N ILE A 85 11.99 9.35 -14.85
CA ILE A 85 11.61 10.13 -13.65
C ILE A 85 11.05 9.16 -12.61
N ALA A 86 11.93 8.34 -12.07
CA ALA A 86 11.58 7.19 -11.24
C ALA A 86 11.83 7.44 -9.75
N PHE A 87 11.07 6.74 -8.92
CA PHE A 87 11.21 6.80 -7.47
C PHE A 87 11.00 5.42 -6.84
N THR A 88 11.52 5.27 -5.62
CA THR A 88 11.19 4.17 -4.71
C THR A 88 10.87 4.79 -3.35
N ALA A 89 9.61 4.69 -2.94
CA ALA A 89 9.14 5.21 -1.66
C ALA A 89 9.26 4.13 -0.59
N GLY A 90 9.87 4.47 0.54
CA GLY A 90 10.03 3.56 1.67
C GLY A 90 8.95 3.79 2.71
N VAL A 91 8.25 2.72 3.08
CA VAL A 91 7.27 2.71 4.16
C VAL A 91 7.89 1.93 5.32
N ARG A 92 8.19 2.62 6.42
CA ARG A 92 9.01 2.06 7.51
C ARG A 92 8.31 2.15 8.87
N SER A 93 8.70 1.28 9.79
CA SER A 93 8.18 1.25 11.17
C SER A 93 8.44 2.53 11.94
N THR A 94 9.55 3.21 11.66
CA THR A 94 9.89 4.51 12.29
C THR A 94 8.86 5.59 11.99
N GLU A 95 8.07 5.43 10.93
CA GLU A 95 7.02 6.36 10.52
C GLU A 95 5.62 5.74 10.69
N GLY A 96 5.51 4.71 11.53
CA GLY A 96 4.25 4.02 11.80
C GLY A 96 3.70 3.28 10.58
N PHE A 97 4.57 2.82 9.67
CA PHE A 97 4.22 2.19 8.41
C PHE A 97 3.32 3.07 7.52
N GLN A 98 3.50 4.40 7.63
CA GLN A 98 2.86 5.37 6.76
C GLN A 98 3.94 6.11 5.98
N PHE A 99 3.81 6.19 4.66
CA PHE A 99 4.76 6.99 3.86
C PHE A 99 4.72 8.45 4.27
N ASP A 100 5.85 9.03 4.58
CA ASP A 100 5.93 10.41 5.03
C ASP A 100 6.97 11.25 4.28
N GLY A 101 7.82 10.65 3.48
CA GLY A 101 8.84 11.36 2.71
C GLY A 101 10.12 10.58 2.49
N ASN A 102 10.21 9.36 3.00
CA ASN A 102 11.36 8.49 2.77
C ASN A 102 11.34 7.99 1.33
N ILE A 103 12.10 8.64 0.46
CA ILE A 103 12.05 8.35 -0.99
C ILE A 103 13.44 8.41 -1.60
N SER A 104 13.71 7.45 -2.48
CA SER A 104 14.88 7.44 -3.36
C SER A 104 14.42 7.84 -4.75
N SER A 105 15.13 8.76 -5.38
CA SER A 105 14.72 9.33 -6.66
C SER A 105 15.83 9.21 -7.69
N SER A 106 15.43 9.03 -8.97
CA SER A 106 16.37 9.12 -10.08
C SER A 106 16.95 10.54 -10.17
N ALA A 107 18.09 10.69 -10.83
CA ALA A 107 18.71 12.00 -11.02
C ALA A 107 17.76 12.98 -11.70
N LYS A 108 16.97 12.51 -12.65
CA LYS A 108 15.99 13.33 -13.35
C LYS A 108 14.87 13.84 -12.47
N LEU A 109 14.39 13.01 -11.53
CA LEU A 109 13.39 13.42 -10.55
C LEU A 109 13.99 14.36 -9.49
N GLU A 110 15.21 14.07 -9.04
CA GLU A 110 15.89 14.83 -8.00
C GLU A 110 15.93 16.33 -8.30
N VAL A 111 16.19 16.72 -9.54
CA VAL A 111 16.25 18.12 -9.97
C VAL A 111 14.89 18.78 -10.07
N MET A 112 13.81 18.01 -10.03
CA MET A 112 12.44 18.52 -10.11
C MET A 112 11.84 18.90 -8.75
N TYR A 113 12.46 18.49 -7.65
CA TYR A 113 11.98 18.85 -6.31
C TYR A 113 12.11 20.33 -6.03
N LYS A 114 11.13 20.87 -5.32
CA LYS A 114 11.20 22.22 -4.78
C LYS A 114 12.25 22.25 -3.66
N ASN A 115 12.74 23.45 -3.34
CA ASN A 115 13.63 23.63 -2.20
C ASN A 115 12.89 23.26 -0.92
N ASN A 116 13.55 22.47 -0.06
CA ASN A 116 12.99 21.99 1.21
C ASN A 116 11.68 21.23 1.05
N PRO A 117 11.72 20.03 0.42
CA PRO A 117 10.51 19.21 0.29
C PRO A 117 9.90 18.92 1.67
N LYS A 118 8.57 18.98 1.76
CA LYS A 118 7.85 18.76 3.01
C LYS A 118 7.34 17.33 3.11
N PRO A 119 7.40 16.71 4.30
CA PRO A 119 6.80 15.39 4.50
C PRO A 119 5.27 15.46 4.44
N VAL A 120 4.64 14.30 4.20
CA VAL A 120 3.18 14.21 4.07
C VAL A 120 2.45 14.74 5.30
N SER A 121 2.95 14.42 6.50
CA SER A 121 2.37 14.88 7.77
C SER A 121 2.27 16.41 7.84
N GLU A 122 3.31 17.10 7.40
CA GLU A 122 3.34 18.56 7.38
C GLU A 122 2.40 19.13 6.32
N ILE A 123 2.36 18.51 5.13
CA ILE A 123 1.46 18.92 4.06
C ILE A 123 -0.01 18.83 4.53
N LYS A 124 -0.36 17.73 5.19
CA LYS A 124 -1.71 17.53 5.71
C LYS A 124 -2.08 18.56 6.80
N LYS A 125 -1.14 18.91 7.65
CA LYS A 125 -1.34 19.98 8.66
C LYS A 125 -1.65 21.32 8.01
N GLU A 126 -0.94 21.67 6.97
CA GLU A 126 -1.17 22.92 6.24
C GLU A 126 -2.54 22.93 5.54
N GLN A 127 -2.94 21.80 4.95
CA GLN A 127 -4.25 21.68 4.32
C GLN A 127 -5.37 21.83 5.34
N ASN A 128 -5.25 21.21 6.51
CA ASN A 128 -6.24 21.33 7.60
C ASN A 128 -6.37 22.76 8.11
N LYS A 129 -5.26 23.50 8.23
CA LYS A 129 -5.29 24.91 8.63
C LYS A 129 -6.01 25.79 7.62
N LYS A 130 -5.94 25.48 6.34
CA LYS A 130 -6.65 26.21 5.28
C LYS A 130 -8.17 25.95 5.31
N GLU A 131 -8.56 24.72 5.68
CA GLU A 131 -9.97 24.34 5.78
C GLU A 131 -10.65 24.97 7.00
N ASP A 132 -9.90 25.22 8.07
CA ASP A 132 -10.40 25.82 9.33
C ASP A 132 -10.55 27.36 9.24
N LYS A 133 -10.23 27.93 8.11
CA LYS A 133 -10.45 29.36 7.82
C LYS A 133 -11.65 29.50 6.86
#